data_6b49053eec7922d777c6ef536b39bf6c
#
_entry.id   6b49053eec7922d777c6ef536b39bf6c
#
_cell.length_a   1.000
_cell.length_b   1.000
_cell.length_c   1.000
_cell.angle_alpha   90.00
_cell.angle_beta   90.00
_cell.angle_gamma   90.00
#
_symmetry.space_group_name_H-M   'P 1'
#
loop_
_entity.id
_entity.type
_entity.pdbx_description
1 polymer ?
#
loop_
_entity_poly.entity_id
_entity_poly.type
_entity_poly.pdbx_seq_one_letter_code
_entity_poly.pdbx_strand_id
1 'polypeptide(L)'
;SYDLNDQLSGLNILTNDVNFEFHPHGISFYEDSDKIVVFVVNHKTTENTIEIFHLIDRKLFHQKTIYDDLLISPNDLVAINEDQFYVTNDHGSSFNFIKIIEDYLQLSKSNVMYYNGEKFKVVINKLKYANGINLNNDKTKLFVAETVGKSVSVYNRNLLSNSLLFQQKIYLDSGVDNIELDEN
;
A
#
# COMPACT_ATOMS: atom_id res chain seq x y z
N SER A 1 -5.82 -23.17 -23.54
CA SER A 1 -5.75 -21.74 -23.89
C SER A 1 -6.84 -21.03 -23.10
N TYR A 2 -6.47 -20.26 -22.10
CA TYR A 2 -7.40 -19.37 -21.41
C TYR A 2 -7.75 -18.24 -22.37
N ASP A 3 -9.04 -18.07 -22.66
CA ASP A 3 -9.53 -16.96 -23.48
C ASP A 3 -9.66 -15.71 -22.60
N LEU A 4 -8.71 -14.79 -22.73
CA LEU A 4 -8.70 -13.50 -22.05
C LEU A 4 -9.96 -12.66 -22.37
N ASN A 5 -10.61 -12.89 -23.50
CA ASN A 5 -11.81 -12.16 -23.90
C ASN A 5 -13.04 -12.53 -23.06
N ASP A 6 -13.15 -13.78 -22.59
CA ASP A 6 -14.25 -14.20 -21.71
C ASP A 6 -14.12 -13.61 -20.29
N GLN A 7 -12.90 -13.36 -19.82
CA GLN A 7 -12.68 -12.67 -18.53
C GLN A 7 -12.97 -11.16 -18.61
N LEU A 8 -12.68 -10.52 -19.73
CA LEU A 8 -12.94 -9.09 -19.92
C LEU A 8 -14.41 -8.75 -20.12
N SER A 9 -15.23 -9.67 -20.63
CA SER A 9 -16.68 -9.46 -20.80
C SER A 9 -17.46 -9.31 -19.49
N GLY A 10 -16.85 -9.66 -18.35
CA GLY A 10 -17.42 -9.50 -17.00
C GLY A 10 -16.89 -8.28 -16.21
N LEU A 11 -15.94 -7.51 -16.74
CA LEU A 11 -15.44 -6.33 -16.07
C LEU A 11 -16.45 -5.18 -16.16
N ASN A 12 -17.11 -4.91 -15.05
CA ASN A 12 -17.97 -3.73 -14.91
C ASN A 12 -17.16 -2.58 -14.35
N ILE A 13 -17.45 -1.35 -14.81
CA ILE A 13 -16.93 -0.14 -14.18
C ILE A 13 -17.52 -0.07 -12.78
N LEU A 14 -16.67 -0.23 -11.75
CA LEU A 14 -17.08 -0.24 -10.35
C LEU A 14 -17.21 1.16 -9.76
N THR A 15 -16.57 2.17 -10.39
CA THR A 15 -16.65 3.56 -9.95
C THR A 15 -17.55 4.34 -10.90
N ASN A 16 -18.62 4.92 -10.37
CA ASN A 16 -19.37 5.94 -11.10
C ASN A 16 -18.90 7.32 -10.59
N ASP A 17 -18.38 8.13 -11.51
CA ASP A 17 -18.17 9.59 -11.35
C ASP A 17 -17.47 10.03 -10.04
N VAL A 18 -16.18 9.64 -9.88
CA VAL A 18 -15.35 10.35 -8.92
C VAL A 18 -15.11 11.77 -9.43
N ASN A 19 -15.50 12.79 -8.63
CA ASN A 19 -15.37 14.20 -8.98
C ASN A 19 -13.97 14.77 -8.63
N PHE A 20 -12.93 13.93 -8.75
CA PHE A 20 -11.54 14.31 -8.47
C PHE A 20 -10.59 13.57 -9.41
N GLU A 21 -9.37 14.08 -9.53
CA GLU A 21 -8.30 13.44 -10.29
C GLU A 21 -7.96 12.10 -9.68
N PHE A 22 -8.06 11.01 -10.46
CA PHE A 22 -7.92 9.64 -9.98
C PHE A 22 -6.90 8.87 -10.81
N HIS A 23 -5.69 8.71 -10.24
CA HIS A 23 -4.59 7.91 -10.77
C HIS A 23 -4.23 6.83 -9.74
N PRO A 24 -4.99 5.73 -9.69
CA PRO A 24 -4.82 4.68 -8.69
C PRO A 24 -3.49 3.95 -8.86
N HIS A 25 -2.87 3.57 -7.73
CA HIS A 25 -1.66 2.78 -7.67
C HIS A 25 -1.85 1.57 -6.75
N GLY A 26 -1.33 1.56 -5.54
CA GLY A 26 -1.54 0.49 -4.55
C GLY A 26 -2.99 0.40 -4.10
N ILE A 27 -3.52 -0.82 -3.97
CA ILE A 27 -4.91 -1.08 -3.59
C ILE A 27 -4.93 -2.18 -2.53
N SER A 28 -5.70 -1.97 -1.48
CA SER A 28 -6.01 -2.98 -0.48
C SER A 28 -7.48 -2.92 -0.09
N PHE A 29 -7.98 -4.01 0.46
CA PHE A 29 -9.34 -4.05 0.96
C PHE A 29 -9.40 -4.66 2.35
N TYR A 30 -10.39 -4.24 3.11
CA TYR A 30 -10.81 -4.84 4.36
C TYR A 30 -12.23 -5.35 4.20
N GLU A 31 -12.42 -6.61 4.54
CA GLU A 31 -13.73 -7.26 4.52
C GLU A 31 -14.13 -7.68 5.93
N ASP A 32 -15.35 -7.33 6.29
CA ASP A 32 -16.06 -7.80 7.47
C ASP A 32 -17.44 -8.31 7.01
N SER A 33 -18.18 -8.99 7.90
CA SER A 33 -19.42 -9.73 7.58
C SER A 33 -20.38 -9.02 6.63
N ASP A 34 -20.48 -7.68 6.70
CA ASP A 34 -21.46 -6.90 5.95
C ASP A 34 -20.86 -5.76 5.13
N LYS A 35 -19.53 -5.62 5.12
CA LYS A 35 -18.87 -4.44 4.57
C LYS A 35 -17.52 -4.75 3.93
N ILE A 36 -17.34 -4.23 2.72
CA ILE A 36 -16.02 -4.21 2.07
C ILE A 36 -15.59 -2.75 1.93
N VAL A 37 -14.45 -2.44 2.53
CA VAL A 37 -13.80 -1.13 2.43
C VAL A 37 -12.57 -1.27 1.54
N VAL A 38 -12.48 -0.43 0.52
CA VAL A 38 -11.36 -0.42 -0.43
C VAL A 38 -10.53 0.84 -0.21
N PHE A 39 -9.24 0.66 -0.04
CA PHE A 39 -8.24 1.71 0.12
C PHE A 39 -7.41 1.79 -1.13
N VAL A 40 -7.18 2.99 -1.65
CA VAL A 40 -6.46 3.21 -2.90
C VAL A 40 -5.46 4.33 -2.74
N VAL A 41 -4.19 4.06 -3.04
CA VAL A 41 -3.19 5.12 -3.26
C VAL A 41 -3.56 5.88 -4.53
N ASN A 42 -3.66 7.20 -4.45
CA ASN A 42 -4.00 8.04 -5.60
C ASN A 42 -2.94 9.12 -5.81
N HIS A 43 -2.31 9.09 -6.98
CA HIS A 43 -1.27 10.05 -7.39
C HIS A 43 -1.87 11.19 -8.19
N LYS A 44 -2.38 12.22 -7.51
CA LYS A 44 -2.84 13.44 -8.18
C LYS A 44 -1.64 14.26 -8.68
N THR A 45 -1.87 15.14 -9.62
CA THR A 45 -0.82 16.00 -10.19
C THR A 45 -0.14 16.87 -9.13
N THR A 46 -0.91 17.31 -8.12
CA THR A 46 -0.43 18.27 -7.10
C THR A 46 -0.09 17.63 -5.76
N GLU A 47 -0.63 16.44 -5.48
CA GLU A 47 -0.51 15.80 -4.17
C GLU A 47 -0.78 14.30 -4.27
N ASN A 48 -0.33 13.53 -3.27
CA ASN A 48 -0.71 12.14 -3.11
C ASN A 48 -1.79 12.03 -2.04
N THR A 49 -2.75 11.15 -2.26
CA THR A 49 -3.85 10.90 -1.31
C THR A 49 -4.10 9.41 -1.14
N ILE A 50 -4.79 9.05 -0.08
CA ILE A 50 -5.43 7.74 0.06
C ILE A 50 -6.94 7.95 -0.07
N GLU A 51 -7.54 7.29 -1.04
CA GLU A 51 -8.98 7.33 -1.27
C GLU A 51 -9.62 6.10 -0.63
N ILE A 52 -10.70 6.29 0.12
CA ILE A 52 -11.46 5.21 0.77
C ILE A 52 -12.80 5.09 0.09
N PHE A 53 -13.15 3.87 -0.29
CA PHE A 53 -14.43 3.53 -0.89
C PHE A 53 -15.13 2.42 -0.10
N HIS A 54 -16.45 2.41 -0.12
CA HIS A 54 -17.25 1.24 0.24
C HIS A 54 -17.69 0.52 -1.04
N LEU A 55 -17.53 -0.81 -1.07
CA LEU A 55 -18.07 -1.65 -2.12
C LEU A 55 -19.47 -2.12 -1.71
N ILE A 56 -20.51 -1.65 -2.41
CA ILE A 56 -21.91 -1.97 -2.15
C ILE A 56 -22.53 -2.37 -3.51
N ASP A 57 -23.20 -3.51 -3.58
CA ASP A 57 -23.86 -3.99 -4.80
C ASP A 57 -22.95 -3.93 -6.04
N ARG A 58 -21.68 -4.33 -5.89
CA ARG A 58 -20.64 -4.32 -6.94
C ARG A 58 -20.31 -2.92 -7.49
N LYS A 59 -20.54 -1.88 -6.70
CA LYS A 59 -20.16 -0.49 -7.01
C LYS A 59 -19.34 0.11 -5.90
N LEU A 60 -18.35 0.91 -6.26
CA LEU A 60 -17.51 1.65 -5.33
C LEU A 60 -18.12 3.01 -5.06
N PHE A 61 -18.39 3.31 -3.79
CA PHE A 61 -18.90 4.60 -3.31
C PHE A 61 -17.79 5.29 -2.52
N HIS A 62 -17.28 6.39 -3.05
CA HIS A 62 -16.26 7.18 -2.38
C HIS A 62 -16.77 7.70 -1.03
N GLN A 63 -15.97 7.51 0.02
CA GLN A 63 -16.30 7.89 1.38
C GLN A 63 -15.42 9.03 1.89
N LYS A 64 -14.11 8.94 1.63
CA LYS A 64 -13.13 9.84 2.24
C LYS A 64 -11.87 9.93 1.39
N THR A 65 -11.33 11.14 1.29
CA THR A 65 -9.96 11.42 0.84
C THR A 65 -9.11 11.75 2.06
N ILE A 66 -7.98 11.08 2.22
CA ILE A 66 -6.99 11.35 3.27
C ILE A 66 -5.77 11.98 2.61
N TYR A 67 -5.38 13.15 3.09
CA TYR A 67 -4.17 13.87 2.72
C TYR A 67 -3.26 14.03 3.95
N ASP A 68 -1.97 13.95 3.75
CA ASP A 68 -0.94 14.27 4.74
C ASP A 68 0.39 14.56 4.04
N ASP A 69 1.17 15.51 4.54
CA ASP A 69 2.49 15.85 4.00
C ASP A 69 3.50 14.70 4.08
N LEU A 70 3.24 13.69 4.91
CA LEU A 70 4.03 12.47 5.00
C LEU A 70 3.80 11.50 3.83
N LEU A 71 2.73 11.68 3.02
CA LEU A 71 2.49 10.91 1.79
C LEU A 71 3.39 11.42 0.64
N ILE A 72 4.70 11.28 0.82
CA ILE A 72 5.72 11.84 -0.08
C ILE A 72 5.71 11.12 -1.44
N SER A 73 5.72 9.80 -1.40
CA SER A 73 5.70 8.93 -2.59
C SER A 73 5.08 7.58 -2.20
N PRO A 74 3.77 7.58 -1.85
CA PRO A 74 3.10 6.35 -1.45
C PRO A 74 3.08 5.38 -2.62
N ASN A 75 3.36 4.10 -2.36
CA ASN A 75 3.40 3.07 -3.40
C ASN A 75 2.29 2.04 -3.17
N ASP A 76 2.36 1.31 -2.07
CA ASP A 76 1.40 0.27 -1.76
C ASP A 76 0.91 0.39 -0.31
N LEU A 77 -0.21 -0.25 -0.01
CA LEU A 77 -0.82 -0.18 1.32
C LEU A 77 -1.49 -1.51 1.69
N VAL A 78 -1.62 -1.77 3.00
CA VAL A 78 -2.34 -2.92 3.52
C VAL A 78 -3.30 -2.51 4.63
N ALA A 79 -4.58 -2.86 4.46
CA ALA A 79 -5.64 -2.58 5.42
C ALA A 79 -5.53 -3.46 6.67
N ILE A 80 -5.69 -2.86 7.83
CA ILE A 80 -5.76 -3.55 9.12
C ILE A 80 -7.23 -3.79 9.51
N ASN A 81 -8.02 -2.74 9.40
CA ASN A 81 -9.46 -2.72 9.62
C ASN A 81 -10.11 -1.65 8.73
N GLU A 82 -11.34 -1.24 9.02
CA GLU A 82 -12.12 -0.32 8.20
C GLU A 82 -11.55 1.11 8.10
N ASP A 83 -10.65 1.52 9.00
CA ASP A 83 -10.10 2.88 9.07
C ASP A 83 -8.59 2.93 9.34
N GLN A 84 -7.91 1.80 9.50
CA GLN A 84 -6.48 1.73 9.82
C GLN A 84 -5.71 0.91 8.78
N PHE A 85 -4.53 1.38 8.42
CA PHE A 85 -3.68 0.72 7.42
C PHE A 85 -2.21 1.08 7.59
N TYR A 86 -1.35 0.25 6.98
CA TYR A 86 0.03 0.62 6.71
C TYR A 86 0.17 1.02 5.24
N VAL A 87 1.07 1.97 4.94
CA VAL A 87 1.38 2.41 3.58
C VAL A 87 2.88 2.61 3.43
N THR A 88 3.45 2.19 2.30
CA THR A 88 4.85 2.42 1.94
C THR A 88 5.01 3.76 1.23
N ASN A 89 6.10 4.49 1.54
CA ASN A 89 6.68 5.49 0.64
C ASN A 89 7.94 4.87 0.03
N ASP A 90 7.98 4.78 -1.30
CA ASP A 90 9.11 4.18 -2.01
C ASP A 90 10.35 5.07 -2.03
N HIS A 91 10.18 6.39 -1.91
CA HIS A 91 11.24 7.39 -1.84
C HIS A 91 11.09 8.34 -0.64
N GLY A 92 12.20 9.01 -0.30
CA GLY A 92 12.22 10.05 0.74
C GLY A 92 11.97 11.46 0.20
N SER A 93 11.78 11.62 -1.11
CA SER A 93 11.52 12.89 -1.77
C SER A 93 10.43 12.77 -2.82
N SER A 94 9.66 13.83 -3.03
CA SER A 94 8.72 13.97 -4.14
C SER A 94 9.38 14.45 -5.44
N PHE A 95 10.61 14.99 -5.38
CA PHE A 95 11.31 15.53 -6.54
C PHE A 95 11.95 14.41 -7.38
N ASN A 96 11.56 14.28 -8.65
CA ASN A 96 12.05 13.23 -9.56
C ASN A 96 13.58 13.14 -9.66
N PHE A 97 14.28 14.28 -9.68
CA PHE A 97 15.75 14.29 -9.72
C PHE A 97 16.37 13.65 -8.45
N ILE A 98 15.78 13.90 -7.29
CA ILE A 98 16.25 13.33 -6.01
C ILE A 98 15.92 11.84 -5.98
N LYS A 99 14.74 11.42 -6.46
CA LYS A 99 14.38 9.99 -6.58
C LYS A 99 15.40 9.22 -7.42
N ILE A 100 15.80 9.75 -8.58
CA ILE A 100 16.82 9.14 -9.44
C ILE A 100 18.17 8.99 -8.69
N ILE A 101 18.56 9.98 -7.89
CA ILE A 101 19.77 9.90 -7.06
C ILE A 101 19.62 8.85 -5.95
N GLU A 102 18.46 8.79 -5.30
CA GLU A 102 18.16 7.78 -4.26
C GLU A 102 18.27 6.37 -4.84
N ASP A 103 17.72 6.13 -6.02
CA ASP A 103 17.77 4.83 -6.71
C ASP A 103 19.19 4.47 -7.16
N TYR A 104 19.88 5.41 -7.84
CA TYR A 104 21.23 5.19 -8.34
C TYR A 104 22.25 4.91 -7.21
N LEU A 105 22.12 5.62 -6.11
CA LEU A 105 22.98 5.45 -4.93
C LEU A 105 22.45 4.40 -3.95
N GLN A 106 21.30 3.75 -4.24
CA GLN A 106 20.62 2.78 -3.37
C GLN A 106 20.41 3.29 -1.94
N LEU A 107 19.99 4.55 -1.82
CA LEU A 107 19.83 5.20 -0.53
C LEU A 107 18.62 4.62 0.22
N SER A 108 18.80 4.38 1.52
CA SER A 108 17.75 3.90 2.41
C SER A 108 16.89 5.07 2.92
N LYS A 109 16.06 5.65 2.03
CA LYS A 109 15.22 6.82 2.32
C LYS A 109 13.74 6.50 2.40
N SER A 110 13.33 5.34 1.90
CA SER A 110 11.94 4.89 1.96
C SER A 110 11.52 4.46 3.37
N ASN A 111 10.22 4.46 3.61
CA ASN A 111 9.65 4.23 4.92
C ASN A 111 8.30 3.54 4.83
N VAL A 112 7.80 3.06 5.98
CA VAL A 112 6.42 2.63 6.16
C VAL A 112 5.75 3.53 7.19
N MET A 113 4.56 3.98 6.86
CA MET A 113 3.70 4.73 7.75
C MET A 113 2.52 3.90 8.22
N TYR A 114 2.03 4.21 9.39
CA TYR A 114 0.78 3.70 9.95
C TYR A 114 -0.22 4.84 10.10
N TYR A 115 -1.42 4.65 9.57
CA TYR A 115 -2.57 5.52 9.79
C TYR A 115 -3.49 4.89 10.83
N ASN A 116 -3.78 5.63 11.90
CA ASN A 116 -4.56 5.13 13.05
C ASN A 116 -6.05 5.50 13.02
N GLY A 117 -6.56 5.96 11.85
CA GLY A 117 -7.92 6.51 11.71
C GLY A 117 -7.97 8.04 11.77
N GLU A 118 -6.94 8.69 12.35
CA GLU A 118 -6.89 10.15 12.53
C GLU A 118 -5.63 10.77 11.91
N LYS A 119 -4.46 10.16 12.12
CA LYS A 119 -3.16 10.71 11.72
C LYS A 119 -2.16 9.64 11.31
N PHE A 120 -1.20 10.05 10.48
CA PHE A 120 -0.06 9.23 10.11
C PHE A 120 1.07 9.28 11.13
N LYS A 121 1.82 8.18 11.18
CA LYS A 121 3.08 8.08 11.93
C LYS A 121 4.03 7.17 11.15
N VAL A 122 5.27 7.59 10.94
CA VAL A 122 6.33 6.72 10.42
C VAL A 122 6.65 5.65 11.46
N VAL A 123 6.53 4.38 11.08
CA VAL A 123 6.74 3.22 11.96
C VAL A 123 7.96 2.39 11.57
N ILE A 124 8.39 2.44 10.31
CA ILE A 124 9.64 1.87 9.82
C ILE A 124 10.32 2.91 8.95
N ASN A 125 11.62 3.02 9.03
CA ASN A 125 12.42 3.91 8.20
C ASN A 125 13.69 3.22 7.70
N LYS A 126 14.46 3.89 6.84
CA LYS A 126 15.73 3.41 6.27
C LYS A 126 15.58 2.13 5.46
N LEU A 127 14.49 2.01 4.70
CA LEU A 127 14.28 0.96 3.72
C LEU A 127 14.90 1.35 2.37
N LYS A 128 15.15 0.36 1.51
CA LYS A 128 15.69 0.53 0.16
C LYS A 128 14.62 0.32 -0.88
N TYR A 129 13.88 1.37 -1.21
CA TYR A 129 12.73 1.34 -2.10
C TYR A 129 11.63 0.37 -1.58
N ALA A 130 10.92 0.80 -0.52
CA ALA A 130 9.79 0.06 0.02
C ALA A 130 8.64 0.11 -0.99
N ASN A 131 8.33 -1.03 -1.58
CA ASN A 131 7.30 -1.21 -2.60
C ASN A 131 6.10 -1.94 -2.00
N GLY A 132 5.89 -3.22 -2.33
CA GLY A 132 4.79 -4.01 -1.81
C GLY A 132 4.79 -4.17 -0.30
N ILE A 133 3.60 -4.24 0.28
CA ILE A 133 3.40 -4.44 1.71
C ILE A 133 2.18 -5.33 1.94
N ASN A 134 2.30 -6.34 2.81
CA ASN A 134 1.16 -7.19 3.16
C ASN A 134 1.25 -7.70 4.60
N LEU A 135 0.11 -8.13 5.15
CA LEU A 135 -0.01 -8.81 6.44
C LEU A 135 -0.29 -10.30 6.20
N ASN A 136 0.16 -11.17 7.10
CA ASN A 136 -0.32 -12.56 7.09
C ASN A 136 -1.80 -12.64 7.55
N ASN A 137 -2.43 -13.80 7.35
CA ASN A 137 -3.88 -13.99 7.59
C ASN A 137 -4.33 -13.63 9.02
N ASP A 138 -3.52 -13.92 10.04
CA ASP A 138 -3.81 -13.59 11.43
C ASP A 138 -3.34 -12.17 11.83
N LYS A 139 -2.80 -11.40 10.87
CA LYS A 139 -2.30 -10.03 11.01
C LYS A 139 -1.23 -9.85 12.09
N THR A 140 -0.52 -10.92 12.45
CA THR A 140 0.58 -10.90 13.45
C THR A 140 1.92 -10.53 12.82
N LYS A 141 2.06 -10.64 11.49
CA LYS A 141 3.27 -10.30 10.74
C LYS A 141 3.00 -9.33 9.61
N LEU A 142 3.92 -8.38 9.46
CA LEU A 142 3.96 -7.46 8.32
C LEU A 142 5.17 -7.80 7.46
N PHE A 143 4.96 -7.87 6.14
CA PHE A 143 5.97 -8.08 5.12
C PHE A 143 6.13 -6.81 4.29
N VAL A 144 7.37 -6.41 4.03
CA VAL A 144 7.68 -5.24 3.18
C VAL A 144 8.69 -5.64 2.13
N ALA A 145 8.32 -5.50 0.87
CA ALA A 145 9.20 -5.68 -0.28
C ALA A 145 10.12 -4.46 -0.44
N GLU A 146 11.42 -4.71 -0.54
CA GLU A 146 12.44 -3.69 -0.81
C GLU A 146 13.05 -3.97 -2.18
N THR A 147 12.55 -3.31 -3.24
CA THR A 147 12.91 -3.58 -4.63
C THR A 147 14.42 -3.42 -4.88
N VAL A 148 14.98 -2.27 -4.52
CA VAL A 148 16.42 -1.99 -4.64
C VAL A 148 17.22 -2.81 -3.63
N GLY A 149 16.65 -3.11 -2.48
CA GLY A 149 17.24 -3.97 -1.45
C GLY A 149 17.25 -5.45 -1.82
N LYS A 150 16.53 -5.87 -2.85
CA LYS A 150 16.33 -7.26 -3.27
C LYS A 150 15.98 -8.16 -2.08
N SER A 151 15.01 -7.73 -1.29
CA SER A 151 14.71 -8.40 -0.03
C SER A 151 13.26 -8.17 0.42
N VAL A 152 12.78 -9.08 1.26
CA VAL A 152 11.54 -8.90 2.03
C VAL A 152 11.92 -8.78 3.49
N SER A 153 11.55 -7.66 4.09
CA SER A 153 11.66 -7.42 5.55
C SER A 153 10.41 -7.91 6.25
N VAL A 154 10.60 -8.69 7.32
CA VAL A 154 9.52 -9.27 8.13
C VAL A 154 9.53 -8.63 9.51
N TYR A 155 8.35 -8.20 9.95
CA TYR A 155 8.15 -7.58 11.26
C TYR A 155 7.05 -8.33 12.03
N ASN A 156 7.25 -8.58 13.31
CA ASN A 156 6.20 -9.01 14.23
C ASN A 156 5.35 -7.80 14.60
N ARG A 157 4.04 -7.91 14.42
CA ARG A 157 3.08 -6.86 14.76
C ARG A 157 2.38 -7.16 16.07
N ASN A 158 2.37 -6.19 16.97
CA ASN A 158 1.54 -6.25 18.18
C ASN A 158 0.10 -5.86 17.80
N LEU A 159 -0.86 -6.76 18.01
CA LEU A 159 -2.26 -6.59 17.61
C LEU A 159 -2.99 -5.48 18.38
N LEU A 160 -2.53 -5.11 19.58
CA LEU A 160 -3.17 -4.07 20.40
C LEU A 160 -2.63 -2.66 20.09
N SER A 161 -1.31 -2.54 19.95
CA SER A 161 -0.64 -1.25 19.78
C SER A 161 -0.28 -0.92 18.32
N ASN A 162 -0.42 -1.88 17.40
CA ASN A 162 0.05 -1.81 16.02
C ASN A 162 1.55 -1.50 15.89
N SER A 163 2.32 -1.70 16.97
CA SER A 163 3.77 -1.55 16.93
C SER A 163 4.42 -2.72 16.20
N LEU A 164 5.53 -2.43 15.53
CA LEU A 164 6.28 -3.37 14.70
C LEU A 164 7.65 -3.63 15.31
N LEU A 165 8.01 -4.91 15.45
CA LEU A 165 9.33 -5.34 15.86
C LEU A 165 9.98 -6.11 14.71
N PHE A 166 11.13 -5.63 14.23
CA PHE A 166 11.89 -6.31 13.18
C PHE A 166 12.21 -7.75 13.60
N GLN A 167 11.91 -8.71 12.72
CA GLN A 167 12.17 -10.12 12.93
C GLN A 167 13.36 -10.58 12.10
N GLN A 168 13.28 -10.41 10.76
CA GLN A 168 14.31 -10.87 9.84
C GLN A 168 14.19 -10.17 8.48
N LYS A 169 15.24 -10.29 7.69
CA LYS A 169 15.25 -9.89 6.28
C LYS A 169 15.60 -11.12 5.43
N ILE A 170 14.78 -11.38 4.41
CA ILE A 170 14.95 -12.47 3.45
C ILE A 170 15.51 -11.84 2.18
N TYR A 171 16.73 -12.19 1.79
CA TYR A 171 17.36 -11.70 0.57
C TYR A 171 17.00 -12.58 -0.61
N LEU A 172 16.79 -11.96 -1.76
CA LEU A 172 16.41 -12.58 -3.01
C LEU A 172 17.37 -12.17 -4.13
N ASP A 173 17.41 -12.94 -5.22
CA ASP A 173 18.34 -12.69 -6.31
C ASP A 173 17.88 -11.56 -7.25
N SER A 174 16.59 -11.20 -7.20
CA SER A 174 15.97 -10.15 -8.00
C SER A 174 15.28 -9.10 -7.18
N GLY A 175 14.98 -7.95 -7.76
CA GLY A 175 14.08 -6.95 -7.16
C GLY A 175 12.70 -7.55 -6.95
N VAL A 176 12.11 -7.25 -5.79
CA VAL A 176 10.76 -7.66 -5.40
C VAL A 176 9.83 -6.45 -5.50
N ASP A 177 8.61 -6.71 -5.92
CA ASP A 177 7.58 -5.70 -6.13
C ASP A 177 6.42 -5.95 -5.15
N ASN A 178 5.27 -6.36 -5.61
CA ASN A 178 4.12 -6.64 -4.77
C ASN A 178 4.27 -7.94 -3.98
N ILE A 179 3.55 -8.03 -2.86
CA ILE A 179 3.48 -9.21 -2.00
C ILE A 179 2.02 -9.64 -1.93
N GLU A 180 1.75 -10.85 -2.41
CA GLU A 180 0.45 -11.48 -2.30
C GLU A 180 0.52 -12.68 -1.34
N LEU A 181 -0.58 -12.96 -0.66
CA LEU A 181 -0.74 -14.17 0.13
C LEU A 181 -1.36 -15.26 -0.71
N ASP A 182 -0.79 -16.45 -0.65
CA ASP A 182 -1.43 -17.65 -1.19
C ASP A 182 -2.51 -18.13 -0.22
N GLU A 183 -3.69 -18.49 -0.75
CA GLU A 183 -4.83 -19.00 0.03
C GLU A 183 -4.67 -20.47 0.45
N ASN A 184 -3.48 -21.10 0.30
CA ASN A 184 -3.22 -22.49 0.67
C ASN A 184 -2.89 -22.67 2.14
#